data_3b1341e73839673bf79fe414141a852c
#
_entry.id   3b1341e73839673bf79fe414141a852c
#
_cell.length_a   1.000
_cell.length_b   1.000
_cell.length_c   1.000
_cell.angle_alpha   90.00
_cell.angle_beta   90.00
_cell.angle_gamma   90.00
#
_symmetry.space_group_name_H-M   'P 1'
#
loop_
_entity.id
_entity.type
_entity.pdbx_description
1 polymer ?
#
loop_
_entity_poly.entity_id
_entity_poly.type
_entity_poly.pdbx_seq_one_letter_code
_entity_poly.pdbx_strand_id
1 'polypeptide(L)'
;MKAFVIVVPDNKTSMAGFAELQDSYDKYGHKDGLEMHEAVSVDKVELIAGGNGLIWNYPWEGKVSDIKSGLIKSAYPTADKRKRISCFMSHWYLWQKCVKLDEMILILEHDSRLIKKLPADSTFAKAPYDIIGINDPSMATRKSKVYHDMILEREDFFQPVPRIDEFNIPQGLAGNSAYVIKPEGAQHMLNLANEYGMWPNDALMCYQLVPKLGVTRNFYTRIQGLRSTTTL
;
A
#
# COMPACT_ATOMS: atom_id res chain seq x y z
N MET A 1 0.28 -16.60 7.92
CA MET A 1 0.14 -15.64 6.78
C MET A 1 1.52 -15.25 6.33
N LYS A 2 1.82 -15.49 5.06
CA LYS A 2 3.09 -15.08 4.46
C LYS A 2 3.20 -13.55 4.43
N ALA A 3 4.39 -13.05 4.71
CA ALA A 3 4.68 -11.62 4.69
C ALA A 3 5.77 -11.32 3.66
N PHE A 4 5.55 -10.29 2.87
CA PHE A 4 6.47 -9.84 1.83
C PHE A 4 6.84 -8.38 2.07
N VAL A 5 8.14 -8.07 1.98
CA VAL A 5 8.64 -6.71 2.06
C VAL A 5 9.23 -6.27 0.73
N ILE A 6 8.76 -5.14 0.22
CA ILE A 6 9.29 -4.52 -0.99
C ILE A 6 10.58 -3.80 -0.63
N VAL A 7 11.70 -4.21 -1.27
CA VAL A 7 13.05 -3.69 -1.00
C VAL A 7 13.72 -3.30 -2.31
N VAL A 8 14.45 -2.19 -2.31
CA VAL A 8 15.31 -1.76 -3.42
C VAL A 8 16.75 -2.19 -3.07
N PRO A 9 17.27 -3.29 -3.64
CA PRO A 9 18.53 -3.93 -3.18
C PRO A 9 19.76 -3.01 -3.25
N ASP A 10 19.86 -2.20 -4.31
CA ASP A 10 21.00 -1.29 -4.55
C ASP A 10 20.86 0.05 -3.82
N ASN A 11 19.83 0.21 -2.98
CA ASN A 11 19.59 1.43 -2.22
C ASN A 11 19.91 1.24 -0.74
N LYS A 12 20.96 1.92 -0.25
CA LYS A 12 21.42 1.81 1.14
C LYS A 12 20.32 2.15 2.16
N THR A 13 19.48 3.13 1.88
CA THR A 13 18.37 3.53 2.78
C THR A 13 17.33 2.41 2.83
N SER A 14 17.01 1.81 1.68
CA SER A 14 16.05 0.69 1.61
C SER A 14 16.58 -0.54 2.36
N MET A 15 17.86 -0.87 2.19
CA MET A 15 18.48 -2.00 2.88
C MET A 15 18.56 -1.79 4.40
N ALA A 16 18.89 -0.58 4.84
CA ALA A 16 18.89 -0.25 6.26
C ALA A 16 17.49 -0.34 6.87
N GLY A 17 16.49 0.18 6.15
CA GLY A 17 15.09 0.07 6.57
C GLY A 17 14.60 -1.37 6.64
N PHE A 18 14.98 -2.19 5.67
CA PHE A 18 14.68 -3.62 5.68
C PHE A 18 15.30 -4.33 6.90
N ALA A 19 16.54 -4.05 7.26
CA ALA A 19 17.18 -4.64 8.44
C ALA A 19 16.41 -4.31 9.73
N GLU A 20 16.02 -3.04 9.95
CA GLU A 20 15.21 -2.65 11.11
C GLU A 20 13.80 -3.28 11.08
N LEU A 21 13.21 -3.38 9.90
CA LEU A 21 11.93 -4.09 9.74
C LEU A 21 12.07 -5.57 10.10
N GLN A 22 13.12 -6.25 9.63
CA GLN A 22 13.38 -7.66 9.95
C GLN A 22 13.50 -7.87 11.46
N ASP A 23 14.31 -7.05 12.16
CA ASP A 23 14.48 -7.12 13.61
C ASP A 23 13.13 -6.96 14.34
N SER A 24 12.30 -6.03 13.90
CA SER A 24 10.97 -5.82 14.48
C SER A 24 10.00 -6.94 14.12
N TYR A 25 10.13 -7.53 12.94
CA TYR A 25 9.30 -8.64 12.49
C TYR A 25 9.63 -9.93 13.25
N ASP A 26 10.88 -10.22 13.54
CA ASP A 26 11.31 -11.36 14.34
C ASP A 26 10.73 -11.29 15.76
N LYS A 27 10.55 -10.07 16.28
CA LYS A 27 9.97 -9.85 17.61
C LYS A 27 8.44 -9.89 17.64
N TYR A 28 7.77 -9.36 16.63
CA TYR A 28 6.33 -9.08 16.66
C TYR A 28 5.54 -9.72 15.51
N GLY A 29 6.21 -10.24 14.49
CA GLY A 29 5.61 -10.86 13.33
C GLY A 29 5.13 -12.28 13.56
N HIS A 30 4.76 -12.94 12.47
CA HIS A 30 4.39 -14.34 12.46
C HIS A 30 5.62 -15.24 12.27
N LYS A 31 5.50 -16.50 12.72
CA LYS A 31 6.60 -17.48 12.65
C LYS A 31 7.02 -17.87 11.23
N ASP A 32 6.16 -17.62 10.23
CA ASP A 32 6.42 -17.95 8.83
C ASP A 32 7.55 -17.10 8.21
N GLY A 33 8.03 -16.09 8.95
CA GLY A 33 9.13 -15.23 8.53
C GLY A 33 8.69 -14.11 7.59
N LEU A 34 9.66 -13.30 7.19
CA LEU A 34 9.53 -12.18 6.28
C LEU A 34 10.31 -12.48 4.99
N GLU A 35 9.62 -12.51 3.85
CA GLU A 35 10.23 -12.74 2.54
C GLU A 35 10.53 -11.41 1.84
N MET A 36 11.76 -11.23 1.41
CA MET A 36 12.13 -10.07 0.61
C MET A 36 11.56 -10.20 -0.80
N HIS A 37 10.87 -9.16 -1.25
CA HIS A 37 10.42 -8.97 -2.62
C HIS A 37 11.21 -7.81 -3.23
N GLU A 38 12.06 -8.13 -4.20
CA GLU A 38 12.85 -7.11 -4.90
C GLU A 38 11.93 -6.16 -5.67
N ALA A 39 12.09 -4.86 -5.43
CA ALA A 39 11.34 -3.83 -6.15
C ALA A 39 11.66 -3.88 -7.65
N VAL A 40 10.66 -3.60 -8.47
CA VAL A 40 10.85 -3.51 -9.92
C VAL A 40 11.89 -2.44 -10.24
N SER A 41 12.91 -2.81 -11.02
CA SER A 41 13.99 -1.90 -11.40
C SER A 41 13.47 -0.67 -12.13
N VAL A 42 13.91 0.51 -11.71
CA VAL A 42 13.55 1.81 -12.31
C VAL A 42 13.94 1.87 -13.79
N ASP A 43 15.06 1.25 -14.18
CA ASP A 43 15.57 1.29 -15.55
C ASP A 43 14.77 0.38 -16.51
N LYS A 44 14.05 -0.59 -15.98
CA LYS A 44 13.27 -1.57 -16.77
C LYS A 44 11.76 -1.38 -16.64
N VAL A 45 11.30 -0.48 -15.77
CA VAL A 45 9.90 -0.44 -15.35
C VAL A 45 8.94 -0.09 -16.50
N GLU A 46 9.32 0.81 -17.40
CA GLU A 46 8.47 1.19 -18.54
C GLU A 46 8.30 0.04 -19.54
N LEU A 47 9.39 -0.70 -19.79
CA LEU A 47 9.34 -1.90 -20.62
C LEU A 47 8.47 -3.00 -19.98
N ILE A 48 8.65 -3.22 -18.68
CA ILE A 48 7.87 -4.21 -17.93
C ILE A 48 6.38 -3.84 -17.90
N ALA A 49 6.05 -2.58 -17.61
CA ALA A 49 4.68 -2.12 -17.58
C ALA A 49 4.01 -2.24 -18.97
N GLY A 50 4.69 -1.79 -20.03
CA GLY A 50 4.22 -1.90 -21.40
C GLY A 50 4.03 -3.35 -21.86
N GLY A 51 4.96 -4.25 -21.49
CA GLY A 51 4.87 -5.68 -21.78
C GLY A 51 3.67 -6.37 -21.10
N ASN A 52 3.17 -5.79 -19.98
CA ASN A 52 1.95 -6.24 -19.30
C ASN A 52 0.70 -5.46 -19.72
N GLY A 53 0.76 -4.60 -20.73
CA GLY A 53 -0.36 -3.80 -21.21
C GLY A 53 -0.79 -2.68 -20.25
N LEU A 54 0.03 -2.33 -19.26
CA LEU A 54 -0.28 -1.34 -18.26
C LEU A 54 0.23 0.05 -18.68
N ILE A 55 -0.65 1.04 -18.58
CA ILE A 55 -0.36 2.44 -18.93
C ILE A 55 -0.55 3.30 -17.69
N TRP A 56 0.40 4.23 -17.46
CA TRP A 56 0.25 5.22 -16.39
C TRP A 56 -0.86 6.22 -16.74
N ASN A 57 -1.86 6.30 -15.86
CA ASN A 57 -3.02 7.16 -16.01
C ASN A 57 -3.27 7.99 -14.74
N TYR A 58 -2.26 8.70 -14.28
CA TYR A 58 -2.36 9.62 -13.16
C TYR A 58 -1.59 10.91 -13.47
N PRO A 59 -2.08 12.09 -13.07
CA PRO A 59 -1.41 13.35 -13.41
C PRO A 59 -0.03 13.43 -12.73
N TRP A 60 0.93 13.93 -13.48
CA TRP A 60 2.26 14.25 -12.95
C TRP A 60 2.33 15.65 -12.35
N GLU A 61 1.40 16.53 -12.77
CA GLU A 61 1.30 17.93 -12.32
C GLU A 61 -0.16 18.33 -12.16
N GLY A 62 -0.44 19.23 -11.23
CA GLY A 62 -1.76 19.82 -11.02
C GLY A 62 -2.85 18.84 -10.59
N LYS A 63 -4.06 19.09 -11.08
CA LYS A 63 -5.26 18.28 -10.82
C LYS A 63 -5.97 17.95 -12.14
N VAL A 64 -6.50 16.75 -12.24
CA VAL A 64 -7.24 16.26 -13.41
C VAL A 64 -8.53 15.57 -12.95
N SER A 65 -9.66 15.94 -13.54
CA SER A 65 -10.89 15.16 -13.46
C SER A 65 -10.78 13.92 -14.32
N ASP A 66 -10.88 12.76 -13.70
CA ASP A 66 -10.90 11.49 -14.41
C ASP A 66 -12.35 11.15 -14.81
N ILE A 67 -12.64 11.24 -16.08
CA ILE A 67 -14.00 11.04 -16.61
C ILE A 67 -14.53 9.65 -16.28
N LYS A 68 -13.65 8.65 -16.31
CA LYS A 68 -14.03 7.25 -16.13
C LYS A 68 -14.40 6.92 -14.69
N SER A 69 -13.63 7.40 -13.71
CA SER A 69 -13.89 7.18 -12.29
C SER A 69 -14.77 8.25 -11.65
N GLY A 70 -14.91 9.41 -12.27
CA GLY A 70 -15.55 10.59 -11.68
C GLY A 70 -14.71 11.28 -10.60
N LEU A 71 -13.47 10.84 -10.39
CA LEU A 71 -12.61 11.34 -9.32
C LEU A 71 -11.71 12.49 -9.79
N ILE A 72 -11.42 13.42 -8.89
CA ILE A 72 -10.41 14.46 -9.12
C ILE A 72 -9.07 13.93 -8.61
N LYS A 73 -8.17 13.61 -9.54
CA LYS A 73 -6.80 13.15 -9.25
C LYS A 73 -5.88 14.34 -9.04
N SER A 74 -5.13 14.37 -7.94
CA SER A 74 -4.14 15.41 -7.64
C SER A 74 -2.74 14.81 -7.70
N ALA A 75 -1.86 15.42 -8.46
CA ALA A 75 -0.48 14.96 -8.61
C ALA A 75 0.26 14.85 -7.27
N TYR A 76 1.13 13.85 -7.18
CA TYR A 76 2.09 13.72 -6.09
C TYR A 76 3.42 14.39 -6.48
N PRO A 77 4.12 15.03 -5.52
CA PRO A 77 5.50 15.46 -5.75
C PRO A 77 6.36 14.29 -6.20
N THR A 78 6.98 14.38 -7.37
CA THR A 78 7.72 13.27 -7.97
C THR A 78 8.89 13.84 -8.77
N ALA A 79 10.11 13.55 -8.34
CA ALA A 79 11.32 13.95 -9.05
C ALA A 79 11.62 13.02 -10.24
N ASP A 80 11.50 11.71 -10.06
CA ASP A 80 11.64 10.69 -11.11
C ASP A 80 10.35 9.87 -11.24
N LYS A 81 9.67 10.06 -12.37
CA LYS A 81 8.41 9.38 -12.70
C LYS A 81 8.53 7.85 -12.64
N ARG A 82 9.66 7.32 -13.07
CA ARG A 82 9.92 5.86 -13.11
C ARG A 82 9.91 5.24 -11.72
N LYS A 83 10.39 5.96 -10.69
CA LYS A 83 10.33 5.49 -9.29
C LYS A 83 8.90 5.27 -8.82
N ARG A 84 7.97 6.15 -9.22
CA ARG A 84 6.54 6.02 -8.86
C ARG A 84 5.89 4.84 -9.58
N ILE A 85 6.22 4.65 -10.85
CA ILE A 85 5.77 3.49 -11.64
C ILE A 85 6.36 2.20 -11.05
N SER A 86 7.64 2.20 -10.67
CA SER A 86 8.32 1.07 -10.02
C SER A 86 7.64 0.67 -8.69
N CYS A 87 7.28 1.64 -7.87
CA CYS A 87 6.53 1.40 -6.63
C CYS A 87 5.21 0.69 -6.94
N PHE A 88 4.40 1.24 -7.87
CA PHE A 88 3.15 0.60 -8.29
C PHE A 88 3.36 -0.83 -8.79
N MET A 89 4.30 -1.04 -9.70
CA MET A 89 4.57 -2.37 -10.29
C MET A 89 5.03 -3.39 -9.24
N SER A 90 5.76 -2.96 -8.21
CA SER A 90 6.19 -3.84 -7.13
C SER A 90 4.98 -4.35 -6.32
N HIS A 91 4.02 -3.49 -6.00
CA HIS A 91 2.76 -3.90 -5.38
C HIS A 91 1.92 -4.77 -6.32
N TRP A 92 1.85 -4.43 -7.61
CA TRP A 92 1.10 -5.18 -8.61
C TRP A 92 1.56 -6.64 -8.73
N TYR A 93 2.87 -6.89 -8.69
CA TYR A 93 3.41 -8.26 -8.66
C TYR A 93 3.05 -9.00 -7.37
N LEU A 94 3.00 -8.32 -6.24
CA LEU A 94 2.56 -8.92 -4.98
C LEU A 94 1.05 -9.22 -4.99
N TRP A 95 0.23 -8.40 -5.64
CA TRP A 95 -1.19 -8.74 -5.85
C TRP A 95 -1.35 -9.98 -6.73
N GLN A 96 -0.58 -10.10 -7.81
CA GLN A 96 -0.55 -11.33 -8.62
C GLN A 96 -0.10 -12.54 -7.80
N LYS A 97 0.94 -12.37 -6.97
CA LYS A 97 1.44 -13.42 -6.09
C LYS A 97 0.37 -13.85 -5.07
N CYS A 98 -0.39 -12.91 -4.50
CA CYS A 98 -1.51 -13.18 -3.60
C CYS A 98 -2.58 -14.05 -4.29
N VAL A 99 -3.03 -13.66 -5.48
CA VAL A 99 -4.01 -14.42 -6.27
C VAL A 99 -3.48 -15.81 -6.62
N LYS A 100 -2.22 -15.91 -7.06
CA LYS A 100 -1.59 -17.20 -7.42
C LYS A 100 -1.45 -18.15 -6.24
N LEU A 101 -1.18 -17.62 -5.05
CA LEU A 101 -1.09 -18.41 -3.82
C LEU A 101 -2.47 -18.85 -3.31
N ASP A 102 -3.51 -18.13 -3.69
CA ASP A 102 -4.86 -18.25 -3.12
C ASP A 102 -4.86 -18.15 -1.59
N GLU A 103 -3.99 -17.30 -1.06
CA GLU A 103 -3.77 -17.08 0.37
C GLU A 103 -3.72 -15.58 0.67
N MET A 104 -4.28 -15.19 1.81
CA MET A 104 -4.08 -13.86 2.37
C MET A 104 -2.60 -13.61 2.68
N ILE A 105 -2.08 -12.45 2.28
CA ILE A 105 -0.70 -12.05 2.53
C ILE A 105 -0.60 -10.70 3.24
N LEU A 106 0.51 -10.49 3.93
CA LEU A 106 0.91 -9.18 4.46
C LEU A 106 1.94 -8.56 3.50
N ILE A 107 1.66 -7.34 3.04
CA ILE A 107 2.59 -6.55 2.22
C ILE A 107 3.14 -5.41 3.06
N LEU A 108 4.47 -5.26 3.05
CA LEU A 108 5.22 -4.26 3.78
C LEU A 108 6.15 -3.50 2.83
N GLU A 109 6.31 -2.20 3.03
CA GLU A 109 7.40 -1.44 2.44
C GLU A 109 8.60 -1.43 3.39
N HIS A 110 9.80 -1.31 2.85
CA HIS A 110 11.05 -1.39 3.62
C HIS A 110 11.18 -0.35 4.75
N ASP A 111 10.43 0.74 4.66
CA ASP A 111 10.43 1.83 5.64
C ASP A 111 9.40 1.65 6.77
N SER A 112 8.63 0.58 6.73
CA SER A 112 7.75 0.21 7.85
C SER A 112 8.52 -0.52 8.95
N ARG A 113 7.99 -0.51 10.17
CA ARG A 113 8.45 -1.37 11.27
C ARG A 113 7.27 -1.80 12.13
N LEU A 114 7.32 -3.01 12.67
CA LEU A 114 6.32 -3.48 13.61
C LEU A 114 6.51 -2.82 14.97
N ILE A 115 5.40 -2.42 15.59
CA ILE A 115 5.38 -1.80 16.92
C ILE A 115 4.60 -2.63 17.94
N LYS A 116 3.82 -3.60 17.48
CA LYS A 116 3.04 -4.54 18.29
C LYS A 116 2.99 -5.89 17.60
N LYS A 117 2.75 -6.95 18.41
CA LYS A 117 2.53 -8.30 17.93
C LYS A 117 1.31 -8.34 16.99
N LEU A 118 1.51 -8.92 15.82
CA LEU A 118 0.42 -9.12 14.87
C LEU A 118 -0.63 -10.07 15.43
N PRO A 119 -1.93 -9.81 15.18
CA PRO A 119 -3.00 -10.75 15.48
C PRO A 119 -2.83 -12.07 14.72
N ALA A 120 -3.48 -13.12 15.19
CA ALA A 120 -3.54 -14.37 14.45
C ALA A 120 -4.19 -14.19 13.07
N ASP A 121 -3.78 -15.00 12.10
CA ASP A 121 -4.31 -14.96 10.72
C ASP A 121 -5.83 -15.09 10.68
N SER A 122 -6.38 -15.94 11.55
CA SER A 122 -7.83 -16.13 11.67
C SER A 122 -8.59 -14.85 12.04
N THR A 123 -7.93 -13.88 12.66
CA THR A 123 -8.51 -12.57 12.98
C THR A 123 -8.71 -11.76 11.69
N PHE A 124 -7.69 -11.68 10.84
CA PHE A 124 -7.78 -10.99 9.55
C PHE A 124 -8.71 -11.72 8.57
N ALA A 125 -8.68 -13.05 8.57
CA ALA A 125 -9.56 -13.86 7.71
C ALA A 125 -11.05 -13.57 7.95
N LYS A 126 -11.46 -13.33 9.21
CA LYS A 126 -12.83 -13.00 9.61
C LYS A 126 -13.21 -11.54 9.36
N ALA A 127 -12.27 -10.67 9.04
CA ALA A 127 -12.56 -9.25 8.77
C ALA A 127 -13.49 -9.11 7.54
N PRO A 128 -14.44 -8.15 7.56
CA PRO A 128 -15.35 -7.92 6.43
C PRO A 128 -14.70 -7.19 5.25
N TYR A 129 -13.40 -6.90 5.34
CA TYR A 129 -12.62 -6.20 4.34
C TYR A 129 -11.66 -7.15 3.62
N ASP A 130 -11.42 -6.88 2.34
CA ASP A 130 -10.51 -7.65 1.50
C ASP A 130 -9.10 -7.05 1.49
N ILE A 131 -8.99 -5.75 1.80
CA ILE A 131 -7.72 -5.04 2.01
C ILE A 131 -7.80 -4.29 3.34
N ILE A 132 -6.79 -4.46 4.20
CA ILE A 132 -6.82 -3.95 5.57
C ILE A 132 -5.49 -3.25 5.89
N GLY A 133 -5.52 -1.93 6.02
CA GLY A 133 -4.37 -1.16 6.51
C GLY A 133 -4.11 -1.42 7.99
N ILE A 134 -2.86 -1.63 8.33
CA ILE A 134 -2.40 -1.87 9.71
C ILE A 134 -1.39 -0.84 10.20
N ASN A 135 -1.05 0.12 9.34
CA ASN A 135 -0.06 1.15 9.63
C ASN A 135 -0.65 2.32 10.43
N ASP A 136 0.14 2.86 11.35
CA ASP A 136 -0.15 4.12 12.02
C ASP A 136 -0.06 5.27 11.00
N PRO A 137 -1.16 5.97 10.69
CA PRO A 137 -1.16 7.03 9.69
C PRO A 137 -0.53 8.33 10.18
N SER A 138 -0.22 8.47 11.46
CA SER A 138 0.19 9.77 12.07
C SER A 138 1.41 10.41 11.42
N MET A 139 2.29 9.60 10.83
CA MET A 139 3.49 10.05 10.11
C MET A 139 3.34 10.02 8.57
N ALA A 140 2.19 9.65 8.04
CA ALA A 140 1.92 9.73 6.62
C ALA A 140 1.91 11.19 6.13
N THR A 141 2.01 11.37 4.82
CA THR A 141 1.82 12.68 4.21
C THR A 141 0.36 13.15 4.26
N ARG A 142 -0.14 14.14 3.78
CA ARG A 142 -1.53 14.60 3.61
C ARG A 142 -2.53 14.16 4.69
N LYS A 143 -3.05 15.10 5.46
CA LYS A 143 -4.16 14.91 6.43
C LYS A 143 -3.95 13.72 7.39
N SER A 144 -2.71 13.28 7.57
CA SER A 144 -2.37 12.10 8.39
C SER A 144 -2.99 12.12 9.78
N LYS A 145 -2.93 13.30 10.44
CA LYS A 145 -3.55 13.48 11.76
C LYS A 145 -5.07 13.29 11.72
N VAL A 146 -5.75 13.80 10.69
CA VAL A 146 -7.21 13.64 10.54
C VAL A 146 -7.57 12.16 10.37
N TYR A 147 -6.84 11.41 9.52
CA TYR A 147 -7.03 9.97 9.39
C TYR A 147 -6.82 9.24 10.70
N HIS A 148 -5.74 9.55 11.42
CA HIS A 148 -5.43 8.94 12.71
C HIS A 148 -6.55 9.17 13.73
N ASP A 149 -6.97 10.40 13.90
CA ASP A 149 -8.00 10.78 14.88
C ASP A 149 -9.34 10.11 14.54
N MET A 150 -9.77 10.12 13.28
CA MET A 150 -11.00 9.44 12.83
C MET A 150 -11.00 7.94 13.05
N ILE A 151 -9.82 7.28 12.92
CA ILE A 151 -9.69 5.85 13.22
C ILE A 151 -9.86 5.61 14.72
N LEU A 152 -9.30 6.45 15.57
CA LEU A 152 -9.37 6.29 17.03
C LEU A 152 -10.74 6.66 17.63
N GLU A 153 -11.52 7.49 16.96
CA GLU A 153 -12.90 7.85 17.38
C GLU A 153 -13.86 6.66 17.35
N ARG A 154 -13.58 5.64 16.53
CA ARG A 154 -14.41 4.43 16.45
C ARG A 154 -13.87 3.34 17.35
N GLU A 155 -14.77 2.53 17.92
CA GLU A 155 -14.39 1.42 18.80
C GLU A 155 -14.19 0.10 18.06
N ASP A 156 -14.71 -0.02 16.84
CA ASP A 156 -14.62 -1.24 16.04
C ASP A 156 -13.16 -1.60 15.74
N PHE A 157 -12.79 -2.86 15.97
CA PHE A 157 -11.44 -3.36 15.70
C PHE A 157 -11.09 -3.26 14.22
N PHE A 158 -12.00 -3.68 13.36
CA PHE A 158 -11.95 -3.47 11.92
C PHE A 158 -12.99 -2.42 11.51
N GLN A 159 -12.59 -1.43 10.79
CA GLN A 159 -13.46 -0.35 10.36
C GLN A 159 -13.16 0.07 8.92
N PRO A 160 -14.12 0.69 8.20
CA PRO A 160 -13.84 1.21 6.87
C PRO A 160 -12.78 2.32 6.96
N VAL A 161 -12.01 2.52 5.88
CA VAL A 161 -11.11 3.68 5.81
C VAL A 161 -11.88 4.98 6.05
N PRO A 162 -11.28 5.95 6.75
CA PRO A 162 -11.92 7.26 6.95
C PRO A 162 -12.21 7.96 5.63
N ARG A 163 -13.38 8.61 5.56
CA ARG A 163 -13.81 9.43 4.43
C ARG A 163 -13.68 10.89 4.83
N ILE A 164 -12.68 11.57 4.29
CA ILE A 164 -12.37 12.96 4.63
C ILE A 164 -12.99 13.91 3.61
N ASP A 165 -12.98 13.50 2.34
CA ASP A 165 -13.47 14.31 1.23
C ASP A 165 -14.03 13.39 0.14
N GLU A 166 -15.28 13.55 -0.22
CA GLU A 166 -15.95 12.65 -1.16
C GLU A 166 -15.55 12.88 -2.62
N PHE A 167 -15.07 14.09 -2.95
CA PHE A 167 -14.98 14.51 -4.36
C PHE A 167 -13.56 14.82 -4.86
N ASN A 168 -12.68 15.27 -3.98
CA ASN A 168 -11.49 15.97 -4.46
C ASN A 168 -10.24 15.11 -4.65
N ILE A 169 -10.11 13.96 -4.02
CA ILE A 169 -8.90 13.14 -4.07
C ILE A 169 -9.28 11.68 -3.83
N PRO A 170 -8.72 10.70 -4.56
CA PRO A 170 -8.80 9.30 -4.13
C PRO A 170 -8.36 9.19 -2.68
N GLN A 171 -9.19 8.60 -1.83
CA GLN A 171 -8.97 8.50 -0.40
C GLN A 171 -8.92 7.04 0.02
N GLY A 172 -7.80 6.63 0.55
CA GLY A 172 -7.53 5.25 0.89
C GLY A 172 -6.75 5.10 2.19
N LEU A 173 -5.81 4.20 2.18
CA LEU A 173 -4.92 4.00 3.31
C LEU A 173 -3.94 5.18 3.40
N ALA A 174 -4.01 5.91 4.50
CA ALA A 174 -3.01 6.92 4.80
C ALA A 174 -1.71 6.24 5.24
N GLY A 175 -0.65 6.39 4.42
CA GLY A 175 0.58 5.63 4.61
C GLY A 175 0.38 4.15 4.29
N ASN A 176 0.46 3.81 3.03
CA ASN A 176 0.24 2.45 2.51
C ASN A 176 1.47 1.54 2.68
N SER A 177 2.29 1.78 3.70
CA SER A 177 3.53 1.04 3.95
C SER A 177 3.32 -0.35 4.55
N ALA A 178 2.09 -0.66 5.03
CA ALA A 178 1.75 -1.97 5.58
C ALA A 178 0.26 -2.26 5.49
N TYR A 179 -0.10 -3.34 4.82
CA TYR A 179 -1.48 -3.80 4.71
C TYR A 179 -1.58 -5.31 4.47
N VAL A 180 -2.66 -5.90 4.97
CA VAL A 180 -3.08 -7.26 4.67
C VAL A 180 -4.00 -7.24 3.46
N ILE A 181 -3.82 -8.17 2.54
CA ILE A 181 -4.67 -8.32 1.36
C ILE A 181 -5.09 -9.77 1.16
N LYS A 182 -6.37 -9.97 0.90
CA LYS A 182 -6.97 -11.28 0.55
C LYS A 182 -6.93 -11.48 -0.97
N PRO A 183 -7.02 -12.72 -1.47
CA PRO A 183 -7.04 -12.99 -2.92
C PRO A 183 -8.09 -12.17 -3.68
N GLU A 184 -9.28 -12.01 -3.11
CA GLU A 184 -10.36 -11.21 -3.72
C GLU A 184 -9.98 -9.73 -3.84
N GLY A 185 -9.37 -9.18 -2.80
CA GLY A 185 -8.87 -7.80 -2.81
C GLY A 185 -7.75 -7.62 -3.82
N ALA A 186 -6.82 -8.57 -3.91
CA ALA A 186 -5.73 -8.57 -4.86
C ALA A 186 -6.24 -8.65 -6.31
N GLN A 187 -7.19 -9.55 -6.59
CA GLN A 187 -7.82 -9.66 -7.91
C GLN A 187 -8.56 -8.37 -8.28
N HIS A 188 -9.25 -7.75 -7.30
CA HIS A 188 -9.91 -6.47 -7.52
C HIS A 188 -8.92 -5.37 -7.89
N MET A 189 -7.78 -5.26 -7.21
CA MET A 189 -6.72 -4.30 -7.54
C MET A 189 -6.13 -4.52 -8.93
N LEU A 190 -5.93 -5.77 -9.35
CA LEU A 190 -5.48 -6.12 -10.70
C LEU A 190 -6.51 -5.70 -11.76
N ASN A 191 -7.79 -5.91 -11.49
CA ASN A 191 -8.88 -5.48 -12.39
C ASN A 191 -8.92 -3.94 -12.52
N LEU A 192 -8.77 -3.21 -11.40
CA LEU A 192 -8.71 -1.75 -11.41
C LEU A 192 -7.50 -1.24 -12.21
N ALA A 193 -6.34 -1.89 -12.08
CA ALA A 193 -5.15 -1.53 -12.86
C ALA A 193 -5.37 -1.71 -14.37
N ASN A 194 -6.07 -2.78 -14.77
CA ASN A 194 -6.42 -3.01 -16.17
C ASN A 194 -7.48 -2.01 -16.66
N GLU A 195 -8.42 -1.65 -15.80
CA GLU A 195 -9.54 -0.77 -16.15
C GLU A 195 -9.13 0.71 -16.19
N TYR A 196 -8.45 1.19 -15.14
CA TYR A 196 -8.14 2.62 -14.96
C TYR A 196 -6.70 2.97 -15.31
N GLY A 197 -5.86 1.98 -15.59
CA GLY A 197 -4.41 2.15 -15.73
C GLY A 197 -3.69 2.23 -14.39
N MET A 198 -2.37 2.43 -14.44
CA MET A 198 -1.55 2.58 -13.25
C MET A 198 -1.73 3.97 -12.63
N TRP A 199 -1.96 4.00 -11.33
CA TRP A 199 -1.93 5.19 -10.47
C TRP A 199 -0.89 4.96 -9.35
N PRO A 200 -0.55 5.95 -8.52
CA PRO A 200 0.06 5.64 -7.23
C PRO A 200 -0.79 4.60 -6.50
N ASN A 201 -0.17 3.54 -5.97
CA ASN A 201 -0.89 2.40 -5.38
C ASN A 201 -1.85 2.82 -4.27
N ASP A 202 -1.46 3.80 -3.44
CA ASP A 202 -2.30 4.40 -2.40
C ASP A 202 -3.45 5.26 -2.95
N ALA A 203 -3.33 5.77 -4.17
CA ALA A 203 -4.41 6.50 -4.84
C ALA A 203 -5.40 5.55 -5.53
N LEU A 204 -4.93 4.47 -6.16
CA LEU A 204 -5.81 3.45 -6.77
C LEU A 204 -6.54 2.65 -5.70
N MET A 205 -5.87 2.37 -4.59
CA MET A 205 -6.42 1.68 -3.40
C MET A 205 -7.21 2.68 -2.55
N CYS A 206 -8.33 3.18 -3.08
CA CYS A 206 -9.19 4.14 -2.41
C CYS A 206 -10.61 3.60 -2.22
N TYR A 207 -11.33 4.13 -1.23
CA TYR A 207 -12.69 3.64 -0.90
C TYR A 207 -13.69 3.85 -2.05
N GLN A 208 -13.43 4.83 -2.91
CA GLN A 208 -14.30 5.10 -4.06
C GLN A 208 -14.28 3.96 -5.09
N LEU A 209 -13.13 3.29 -5.22
CA LEU A 209 -12.92 2.19 -6.16
C LEU A 209 -12.84 0.82 -5.48
N VAL A 210 -12.53 0.75 -4.18
CA VAL A 210 -12.37 -0.48 -3.40
C VAL A 210 -13.38 -0.50 -2.25
N PRO A 211 -14.60 -1.03 -2.46
CA PRO A 211 -15.66 -1.00 -1.44
C PRO A 211 -15.32 -1.72 -0.13
N LYS A 212 -14.48 -2.76 -0.21
CA LYS A 212 -14.03 -3.55 0.95
C LYS A 212 -12.64 -3.16 1.41
N LEU A 213 -12.36 -1.86 1.48
CA LEU A 213 -11.13 -1.29 2.02
C LEU A 213 -11.33 -0.87 3.48
N GLY A 214 -10.53 -1.43 4.37
CA GLY A 214 -10.61 -1.17 5.79
C GLY A 214 -9.28 -0.90 6.46
N VAL A 215 -9.36 -0.57 7.73
CA VAL A 215 -8.20 -0.36 8.62
C VAL A 215 -8.44 -1.03 9.96
N THR A 216 -7.38 -1.32 10.69
CA THR A 216 -7.47 -1.71 12.10
C THR A 216 -7.44 -0.48 13.00
N ARG A 217 -8.23 -0.49 14.07
CA ARG A 217 -8.15 0.53 15.13
C ARG A 217 -6.80 0.49 15.86
N ASN A 218 -6.27 -0.69 16.07
CA ASN A 218 -4.94 -0.88 16.62
C ASN A 218 -3.91 -0.82 15.49
N PHE A 219 -2.97 0.08 15.58
CA PHE A 219 -1.86 0.14 14.63
C PHE A 219 -0.79 -0.88 15.02
N TYR A 220 -0.34 -1.67 14.06
CA TYR A 220 0.67 -2.72 14.23
C TYR A 220 2.01 -2.34 13.65
N THR A 221 2.01 -1.41 12.71
CA THR A 221 3.22 -0.88 12.09
C THR A 221 3.22 0.65 12.14
N ARG A 222 4.40 1.22 11.98
CA ARG A 222 4.60 2.64 11.68
C ARG A 222 5.78 2.81 10.74
N ILE A 223 5.86 3.93 10.06
CA ILE A 223 7.03 4.24 9.22
C ILE A 223 8.23 4.60 10.11
N GLN A 224 9.43 4.31 9.61
CA GLN A 224 10.69 4.55 10.32
C GLN A 224 11.16 6.01 10.21
N GLY A 225 10.51 6.83 9.36
CA GLY A 225 10.91 8.21 9.11
C GLY A 225 12.14 8.35 8.20
N LEU A 226 12.42 7.31 7.41
CA LEU A 226 13.49 7.33 6.42
C LEU A 226 13.20 8.32 5.28
N ARG A 227 14.24 8.75 4.59
CA ARG A 227 14.10 9.55 3.38
C ARG A 227 13.35 8.74 2.31
N SER A 228 12.32 9.33 1.71
CA SER A 228 11.53 8.68 0.67
C SER A 228 12.39 8.25 -0.51
N THR A 229 12.23 7.01 -0.95
CA THR A 229 12.89 6.48 -2.16
C THR A 229 12.12 6.79 -3.44
N THR A 230 10.86 7.24 -3.34
CA THR A 230 9.98 7.52 -4.49
C THR A 230 9.76 9.00 -4.78
N THR A 231 9.86 9.87 -3.77
CA THR A 231 9.52 11.31 -3.90
C THR A 231 10.73 12.17 -4.24
N LEU A 232 11.94 11.76 -3.86
CA LEU A 232 13.17 12.54 -4.02
C LEU A 232 14.17 11.85 -4.95
#